data_1210b8e93e03be67be1f125c613acbd0
#
_entry.id   1210b8e93e03be67be1f125c613acbd0
#
_cell.length_a   1.000
_cell.length_b   1.000
_cell.length_c   1.000
_cell.angle_alpha   90.00
_cell.angle_beta   90.00
_cell.angle_gamma   90.00
#
_symmetry.space_group_name_H-M   'P 1'
#
loop_
_entity.id
_entity.type
_entity.pdbx_description
1 polymer ?
#
loop_
_entity_poly.entity_id
_entity_poly.type
_entity_poly.pdbx_seq_one_letter_code
_entity_poly.pdbx_strand_id
1 'polypeptide(L)'
;GSELSNHFPYINSEGIETATFTDNQSEGWIDPFMFHGALKSKATELGAEFVKGNIKSLSEIKAKTIISAAGCWTKELLEDIPVEPQKHTVFRVKCPKHIPEMPLTGDLTTGVYWRPEGKEYLAGSPKSVFDATDLEPAWDDFEELVWPALAKRIPVFEELKLTGGWAGYYDCN
;
A
#
# COMPACT_ATOMS: atom_id res chain seq x y z
N GLY A 1 16.88 -18.68 -11.14
CA GLY A 1 17.24 -18.67 -9.69
C GLY A 1 18.60 -18.04 -9.42
N SER A 2 19.67 -18.49 -10.07
CA SER A 2 21.04 -18.01 -9.78
C SER A 2 21.27 -16.51 -10.04
N GLU A 3 20.65 -15.97 -11.08
CA GLU A 3 20.78 -14.55 -11.42
C GLU A 3 20.10 -13.63 -10.39
N LEU A 4 18.93 -14.00 -9.93
CA LEU A 4 18.23 -13.26 -8.88
C LEU A 4 19.06 -13.19 -7.59
N SER A 5 19.67 -14.30 -7.17
CA SER A 5 20.50 -14.35 -5.98
C SER A 5 21.80 -13.56 -6.10
N ASN A 6 22.29 -13.30 -7.33
CA ASN A 6 23.44 -12.42 -7.54
C ASN A 6 23.09 -10.95 -7.30
N HIS A 7 21.88 -10.52 -7.70
CA HIS A 7 21.40 -9.15 -7.48
C HIS A 7 20.89 -8.94 -6.06
N PHE A 8 20.18 -9.93 -5.51
CA PHE A 8 19.53 -9.85 -4.21
C PHE A 8 19.90 -11.07 -3.34
N PRO A 9 21.11 -11.12 -2.77
CA PRO A 9 21.63 -12.29 -2.06
C PRO A 9 20.87 -12.64 -0.77
N TYR A 10 20.02 -11.75 -0.30
CA TYR A 10 19.16 -11.96 0.87
C TYR A 10 17.84 -12.66 0.51
N ILE A 11 17.51 -12.81 -0.80
CA ILE A 11 16.29 -13.46 -1.25
C ILE A 11 16.51 -14.96 -1.45
N ASN A 12 15.68 -15.76 -0.80
CA ASN A 12 15.56 -17.17 -1.13
C ASN A 12 14.80 -17.33 -2.46
N SER A 13 15.49 -17.77 -3.48
CA SER A 13 14.94 -17.95 -4.84
C SER A 13 14.25 -19.29 -5.07
N GLU A 14 14.13 -20.13 -4.06
CA GLU A 14 13.44 -21.43 -4.18
C GLU A 14 11.99 -21.24 -4.64
N GLY A 15 11.60 -21.96 -5.70
CA GLY A 15 10.28 -21.90 -6.30
C GLY A 15 9.99 -20.63 -7.11
N ILE A 16 10.99 -19.78 -7.36
CA ILE A 16 10.86 -18.63 -8.27
C ILE A 16 11.32 -19.05 -9.68
N GLU A 17 10.39 -19.02 -10.61
CA GLU A 17 10.68 -19.28 -12.03
C GLU A 17 11.20 -18.03 -12.72
N THR A 18 10.58 -16.88 -12.48
CA THR A 18 10.89 -15.60 -13.11
C THR A 18 10.78 -14.46 -12.10
N ALA A 19 11.69 -13.50 -12.22
CA ALA A 19 11.63 -12.24 -11.49
C ALA A 19 11.94 -11.09 -12.46
N THR A 20 11.32 -9.94 -12.24
CA THR A 20 11.60 -8.68 -12.94
C THR A 20 12.01 -7.63 -11.93
N PHE A 21 12.95 -6.79 -12.26
CA PHE A 21 13.36 -5.67 -11.45
C PHE A 21 13.89 -4.54 -12.33
N THR A 22 13.88 -3.33 -11.78
CA THR A 22 14.41 -2.13 -12.45
C THR A 22 15.72 -1.73 -11.77
N ASP A 23 16.77 -1.57 -12.55
CA ASP A 23 18.13 -1.24 -12.08
C ASP A 23 18.51 0.24 -12.29
N ASN A 24 17.68 1.01 -12.98
CA ASN A 24 17.99 2.35 -13.46
C ASN A 24 17.48 3.48 -12.54
N GLN A 25 17.02 3.18 -11.33
CA GLN A 25 16.47 4.14 -10.36
C GLN A 25 15.32 5.02 -10.92
N SER A 26 14.65 4.57 -11.97
CA SER A 26 13.49 5.28 -12.54
C SER A 26 12.18 4.97 -11.80
N GLU A 27 12.19 4.02 -10.90
CA GLU A 27 11.07 3.59 -10.10
C GLU A 27 11.36 3.76 -8.61
N GLY A 28 10.30 3.97 -7.82
CA GLY A 28 10.44 4.16 -6.40
C GLY A 28 9.10 4.44 -5.74
N TRP A 29 9.15 4.82 -4.50
CA TRP A 29 7.99 5.28 -3.73
C TRP A 29 8.23 6.69 -3.22
N ILE A 30 7.15 7.37 -2.91
CA ILE A 30 7.14 8.70 -2.32
C ILE A 30 6.36 8.68 -1.02
N ASP A 31 6.66 9.60 -0.11
CA ASP A 31 5.81 9.86 1.05
C ASP A 31 4.47 10.46 0.59
N PRO A 32 3.34 9.76 0.76
CA PRO A 32 2.06 10.21 0.24
C PRO A 32 1.57 11.49 0.93
N PHE A 33 1.89 11.69 2.21
CA PHE A 33 1.50 12.89 2.95
C PHE A 33 2.24 14.12 2.43
N MET A 34 3.54 14.02 2.25
CA MET A 34 4.35 15.11 1.71
C MET A 34 3.97 15.43 0.26
N PHE A 35 3.75 14.41 -0.56
CA PHE A 35 3.33 14.58 -1.95
C PHE A 35 1.97 15.25 -2.05
N HIS A 36 0.98 14.78 -1.28
CA HIS A 36 -0.34 15.43 -1.20
C HIS A 36 -0.22 16.89 -0.74
N GLY A 37 0.59 17.16 0.27
CA GLY A 37 0.85 18.51 0.77
C GLY A 37 1.43 19.44 -0.31
N ALA A 38 2.40 18.94 -1.08
CA ALA A 38 3.00 19.69 -2.17
C ALA A 38 2.00 20.00 -3.29
N LEU A 39 1.19 19.01 -3.69
CA LEU A 39 0.12 19.21 -4.68
C LEU A 39 -0.90 20.24 -4.21
N LYS A 40 -1.33 20.15 -2.95
CA LYS A 40 -2.27 21.10 -2.35
C LYS A 40 -1.71 22.53 -2.34
N SER A 41 -0.47 22.69 -1.90
CA SER A 41 0.20 24.00 -1.92
C SER A 41 0.24 24.58 -3.32
N LYS A 42 0.63 23.77 -4.31
CA LYS A 42 0.71 24.22 -5.69
C LYS A 42 -0.65 24.59 -6.27
N ALA A 43 -1.67 23.81 -5.99
CA ALA A 43 -3.04 24.14 -6.41
C ALA A 43 -3.52 25.47 -5.80
N THR A 44 -3.23 25.70 -4.52
CA THR A 44 -3.56 26.97 -3.85
C THR A 44 -2.84 28.16 -4.48
N GLU A 45 -1.55 28.05 -4.79
CA GLU A 45 -0.79 29.08 -5.53
C GLU A 45 -1.43 29.42 -6.89
N LEU A 46 -2.04 28.42 -7.53
CA LEU A 46 -2.71 28.57 -8.81
C LEU A 46 -4.17 29.03 -8.68
N GLY A 47 -4.63 29.35 -7.47
CA GLY A 47 -5.95 29.92 -7.21
C GLY A 47 -7.05 28.92 -6.83
N ALA A 48 -6.70 27.66 -6.54
CA ALA A 48 -7.68 26.71 -6.02
C ALA A 48 -8.02 27.03 -4.56
N GLU A 49 -9.31 26.98 -4.24
CA GLU A 49 -9.82 27.08 -2.87
C GLU A 49 -10.14 25.69 -2.31
N PHE A 50 -9.68 25.43 -1.09
CA PHE A 50 -9.95 24.18 -0.38
C PHE A 50 -10.99 24.42 0.71
N VAL A 51 -12.17 23.89 0.50
CA VAL A 51 -13.28 23.96 1.47
C VAL A 51 -13.43 22.62 2.17
N LYS A 52 -13.36 22.62 3.51
CA LYS A 52 -13.63 21.42 4.30
C LYS A 52 -15.15 21.24 4.44
N GLY A 53 -15.65 20.09 4.02
CA GLY A 53 -17.06 19.75 4.10
C GLY A 53 -17.29 18.24 3.98
N ASN A 54 -18.49 17.81 4.28
CA ASN A 54 -18.96 16.45 4.07
C ASN A 54 -20.18 16.53 3.14
N ILE A 55 -19.95 16.34 1.86
CA ILE A 55 -20.97 16.43 0.83
C ILE A 55 -21.74 15.10 0.78
N LYS A 56 -23.04 15.17 0.93
CA LYS A 56 -23.96 14.02 0.86
C LYS A 56 -24.77 13.96 -0.42
N SER A 57 -24.83 15.08 -1.15
CA SER A 57 -25.51 15.14 -2.44
C SER A 57 -24.83 16.15 -3.36
N LEU A 58 -24.75 15.82 -4.65
CA LEU A 58 -24.21 16.73 -5.66
C LEU A 58 -25.00 18.05 -5.75
N SER A 59 -26.26 18.06 -5.33
CA SER A 59 -27.10 19.28 -5.31
C SER A 59 -26.63 20.34 -4.30
N GLU A 60 -25.77 19.96 -3.35
CA GLU A 60 -25.15 20.90 -2.40
C GLU A 60 -24.05 21.75 -3.05
N ILE A 61 -23.56 21.33 -4.23
CA ILE A 61 -22.45 21.98 -4.93
C ILE A 61 -22.98 22.88 -6.04
N LYS A 62 -22.68 24.18 -5.95
CA LYS A 62 -23.02 25.16 -6.98
C LYS A 62 -21.83 25.36 -7.94
N ALA A 63 -21.70 24.48 -8.91
CA ALA A 63 -20.68 24.55 -9.95
C ALA A 63 -21.22 24.18 -11.32
N LYS A 64 -20.57 24.67 -12.41
CA LYS A 64 -20.91 24.29 -13.78
C LYS A 64 -20.49 22.85 -14.10
N THR A 65 -19.40 22.43 -13.53
CA THR A 65 -18.83 21.08 -13.70
C THR A 65 -18.40 20.57 -12.35
N ILE A 66 -18.74 19.34 -12.03
CA ILE A 66 -18.36 18.66 -10.79
C ILE A 66 -17.52 17.46 -11.18
N ILE A 67 -16.37 17.30 -10.56
CA ILE A 67 -15.49 16.14 -10.68
C ILE A 67 -15.51 15.41 -9.34
N SER A 68 -16.04 14.18 -9.34
CA SER A 68 -15.95 13.33 -8.15
C SER A 68 -14.62 12.60 -8.13
N ALA A 69 -13.88 12.76 -7.05
CA ALA A 69 -12.66 12.02 -6.75
C ALA A 69 -12.76 11.44 -5.32
N ALA A 70 -13.93 10.87 -5.02
CA ALA A 70 -14.31 10.43 -3.68
C ALA A 70 -13.85 8.99 -3.35
N GLY A 71 -13.07 8.34 -4.25
CA GLY A 71 -12.58 6.99 -4.03
C GLY A 71 -13.72 6.00 -3.79
N CYS A 72 -13.58 5.13 -2.81
CA CYS A 72 -14.60 4.13 -2.46
C CYS A 72 -15.94 4.71 -2.00
N TRP A 73 -16.00 6.00 -1.65
CA TRP A 73 -17.25 6.70 -1.29
C TRP A 73 -17.98 7.30 -2.50
N THR A 74 -17.47 7.11 -3.71
CA THR A 74 -18.13 7.61 -4.94
C THR A 74 -19.56 7.10 -5.08
N LYS A 75 -19.82 5.84 -4.69
CA LYS A 75 -21.14 5.23 -4.71
C LYS A 75 -22.19 5.96 -3.86
N GLU A 76 -21.75 6.62 -2.76
CA GLU A 76 -22.66 7.44 -1.93
C GLU A 76 -23.18 8.69 -2.66
N LEU A 77 -22.44 9.16 -3.66
CA LEU A 77 -22.77 10.36 -4.45
C LEU A 77 -23.33 10.04 -5.83
N LEU A 78 -22.93 8.91 -6.41
CA LEU A 78 -23.22 8.46 -7.76
C LEU A 78 -23.55 6.97 -7.72
N GLU A 79 -24.83 6.64 -7.53
CA GLU A 79 -25.31 5.25 -7.33
C GLU A 79 -25.00 4.31 -8.50
N ASP A 80 -24.90 4.85 -9.73
CA ASP A 80 -24.61 4.06 -10.95
C ASP A 80 -23.13 3.66 -11.08
N ILE A 81 -22.26 4.15 -10.20
CA ILE A 81 -20.83 3.82 -10.22
C ILE A 81 -20.59 2.59 -9.32
N PRO A 82 -20.21 1.44 -9.89
CA PRO A 82 -20.04 0.19 -9.13
C PRO A 82 -18.71 0.13 -8.39
N VAL A 83 -18.46 1.08 -7.49
CA VAL A 83 -17.26 1.13 -6.67
C VAL A 83 -17.58 0.65 -5.26
N GLU A 84 -16.77 -0.28 -4.76
CA GLU A 84 -16.90 -0.83 -3.40
C GLU A 84 -15.61 -0.67 -2.60
N PRO A 85 -15.71 -0.41 -1.29
CA PRO A 85 -14.54 -0.37 -0.42
C PRO A 85 -13.98 -1.78 -0.22
N GLN A 86 -12.69 -1.93 -0.52
CA GLN A 86 -11.96 -3.15 -0.23
C GLN A 86 -10.86 -2.83 0.78
N LYS A 87 -11.01 -3.32 2.01
CA LYS A 87 -10.04 -3.07 3.09
C LYS A 87 -8.80 -3.93 2.92
N HIS A 88 -7.64 -3.27 2.97
CA HIS A 88 -6.33 -3.90 3.01
C HIS A 88 -5.56 -3.49 4.26
N THR A 89 -4.78 -4.41 4.80
CA THR A 89 -3.92 -4.17 5.96
C THR A 89 -2.46 -4.05 5.53
N VAL A 90 -1.79 -3.05 6.08
CA VAL A 90 -0.33 -2.87 5.98
C VAL A 90 0.26 -2.99 7.37
N PHE A 91 1.27 -3.82 7.51
CA PHE A 91 2.00 -4.04 8.75
C PHE A 91 3.33 -3.29 8.74
N ARG A 92 3.70 -2.73 9.88
CA ARG A 92 5.00 -2.17 10.14
C ARG A 92 5.79 -3.15 11.00
N VAL A 93 6.95 -3.53 10.52
CA VAL A 93 7.76 -4.57 11.15
C VAL A 93 9.22 -4.14 11.27
N LYS A 94 9.90 -4.65 12.27
CA LYS A 94 11.31 -4.39 12.53
C LYS A 94 12.10 -5.68 12.51
N CYS A 95 13.22 -5.68 11.77
CA CYS A 95 14.20 -6.75 11.78
C CYS A 95 15.45 -6.30 12.57
N PRO A 96 16.02 -7.12 13.43
CA PRO A 96 17.27 -6.81 14.10
C PRO A 96 18.44 -6.58 13.13
N LYS A 97 18.44 -7.31 12.01
CA LYS A 97 19.41 -7.17 10.94
C LYS A 97 18.84 -6.31 9.81
N HIS A 98 19.41 -5.14 9.62
CA HIS A 98 19.05 -4.28 8.50
C HIS A 98 19.59 -4.83 7.18
N ILE A 99 18.74 -4.85 6.14
CA ILE A 99 19.12 -5.18 4.76
C ILE A 99 19.15 -3.86 3.98
N PRO A 100 20.32 -3.38 3.57
CA PRO A 100 20.42 -2.13 2.81
C PRO A 100 19.91 -2.33 1.38
N GLU A 101 19.51 -1.23 0.76
CA GLU A 101 19.17 -1.17 -0.69
C GLU A 101 18.10 -2.15 -1.16
N MET A 102 17.19 -2.53 -0.25
CA MET A 102 16.05 -3.37 -0.60
C MET A 102 15.01 -2.57 -1.40
N PRO A 103 14.64 -2.98 -2.61
CA PRO A 103 13.55 -2.34 -3.34
C PRO A 103 12.18 -2.69 -2.75
N LEU A 104 11.15 -1.95 -3.18
CA LEU A 104 9.78 -2.44 -3.06
C LEU A 104 9.68 -3.75 -3.85
N THR A 105 9.26 -4.80 -3.18
CA THR A 105 9.21 -6.14 -3.75
C THR A 105 7.84 -6.76 -3.51
N GLY A 106 7.29 -7.40 -4.53
CA GLY A 106 6.08 -8.22 -4.42
C GLY A 106 6.37 -9.66 -4.77
N ASP A 107 5.94 -10.59 -3.93
CA ASP A 107 5.92 -12.02 -4.23
C ASP A 107 4.53 -12.41 -4.76
N LEU A 108 4.43 -12.53 -6.07
CA LEU A 108 3.17 -12.84 -6.74
C LEU A 108 2.64 -14.25 -6.41
N THR A 109 3.47 -15.14 -5.86
CA THR A 109 3.02 -16.48 -5.45
C THR A 109 2.23 -16.46 -4.16
N THR A 110 2.52 -15.49 -3.30
CA THR A 110 1.84 -15.32 -2.00
C THR A 110 0.94 -14.08 -1.97
N GLY A 111 1.15 -13.13 -2.89
CA GLY A 111 0.51 -11.81 -2.88
C GLY A 111 1.05 -10.86 -1.82
N VAL A 112 2.05 -11.27 -1.04
CA VAL A 112 2.69 -10.41 -0.04
C VAL A 112 3.70 -9.49 -0.71
N TYR A 113 3.66 -8.22 -0.35
CA TYR A 113 4.67 -7.26 -0.76
C TYR A 113 5.35 -6.64 0.47
N TRP A 114 6.56 -6.14 0.26
CA TRP A 114 7.31 -5.44 1.31
C TRP A 114 8.21 -4.36 0.73
N ARG A 115 8.56 -3.40 1.57
CA ARG A 115 9.57 -2.38 1.27
C ARG A 115 10.22 -1.85 2.55
N PRO A 116 11.42 -1.28 2.48
CA PRO A 116 11.99 -0.57 3.62
C PRO A 116 11.22 0.72 3.92
N GLU A 117 11.19 1.09 5.20
CA GLU A 117 10.65 2.35 5.71
C GLU A 117 11.57 2.85 6.83
N GLY A 118 12.58 3.63 6.45
CA GLY A 118 13.63 4.06 7.38
C GLY A 118 14.39 2.88 7.97
N LYS A 119 14.24 2.62 9.27
CA LYS A 119 14.86 1.48 9.98
C LYS A 119 13.95 0.28 10.14
N GLU A 120 12.75 0.37 9.63
CA GLU A 120 11.72 -0.67 9.66
C GLU A 120 11.37 -1.11 8.25
N TYR A 121 10.39 -1.99 8.14
CA TYR A 121 9.83 -2.42 6.85
C TYR A 121 8.31 -2.33 6.92
N LEU A 122 7.71 -2.08 5.77
CA LEU A 122 6.28 -2.24 5.56
C LEU A 122 6.03 -3.53 4.80
N ALA A 123 4.98 -4.24 5.18
CA ALA A 123 4.52 -5.43 4.48
C ALA A 123 3.00 -5.41 4.36
N GLY A 124 2.48 -5.74 3.19
CA GLY A 124 1.06 -5.77 2.95
C GLY A 124 0.50 -7.18 2.98
N SER A 125 -0.70 -7.33 3.58
CA SER A 125 -1.47 -8.57 3.51
C SER A 125 -1.99 -8.81 2.08
N PRO A 126 -1.94 -10.05 1.58
CA PRO A 126 -2.57 -10.43 0.33
C PRO A 126 -4.10 -10.52 0.46
N LYS A 127 -4.58 -10.59 1.69
CA LYS A 127 -6.00 -10.73 1.99
C LYS A 127 -6.69 -9.38 2.04
N SER A 128 -7.85 -9.32 1.45
CA SER A 128 -8.71 -8.15 1.44
C SER A 128 -10.09 -8.48 2.00
N VAL A 129 -10.74 -7.49 2.59
CA VAL A 129 -12.09 -7.62 3.13
C VAL A 129 -13.00 -6.67 2.37
N PHE A 130 -14.00 -7.23 1.68
CA PHE A 130 -15.06 -6.47 1.04
C PHE A 130 -16.10 -6.02 2.07
N ASP A 131 -16.82 -4.95 1.77
CA ASP A 131 -17.88 -4.39 2.60
C ASP A 131 -17.47 -4.09 4.04
N ALA A 132 -16.18 -3.88 4.28
CA ALA A 132 -15.69 -3.51 5.58
C ALA A 132 -16.18 -2.10 5.95
N THR A 133 -16.66 -1.95 7.18
CA THR A 133 -17.18 -0.68 7.72
C THR A 133 -16.22 -0.01 8.70
N ASP A 134 -15.08 -0.63 8.95
CA ASP A 134 -14.04 -0.17 9.87
C ASP A 134 -12.66 -0.19 9.23
N LEU A 135 -11.72 0.51 9.84
CA LEU A 135 -10.30 0.54 9.48
C LEU A 135 -9.41 -0.19 10.50
N GLU A 136 -10.00 -1.12 11.27
CA GLU A 136 -9.19 -1.96 12.16
C GLU A 136 -8.33 -2.92 11.32
N PRO A 137 -7.02 -2.97 11.55
CA PRO A 137 -6.14 -3.92 10.86
C PRO A 137 -6.52 -5.37 11.18
N ALA A 138 -6.38 -6.25 10.19
CA ALA A 138 -6.53 -7.70 10.38
C ALA A 138 -5.23 -8.26 10.99
N TRP A 139 -5.05 -8.10 12.31
CA TRP A 139 -3.79 -8.42 13.00
C TRP A 139 -3.37 -9.88 12.86
N ASP A 140 -4.32 -10.81 12.84
CA ASP A 140 -4.06 -12.25 12.70
C ASP A 140 -3.43 -12.59 11.35
N ASP A 141 -3.71 -11.82 10.29
CA ASP A 141 -3.11 -12.01 8.97
C ASP A 141 -1.59 -11.88 9.00
N PHE A 142 -1.03 -11.16 9.96
CA PHE A 142 0.41 -11.06 10.09
C PHE A 142 1.06 -12.41 10.39
N GLU A 143 0.57 -13.12 11.40
CA GLU A 143 1.11 -14.41 11.80
C GLU A 143 0.71 -15.53 10.86
N GLU A 144 -0.51 -15.49 10.33
CA GLU A 144 -1.04 -16.54 9.47
C GLU A 144 -0.52 -16.50 8.03
N LEU A 145 -0.30 -15.31 7.47
CA LEU A 145 -0.05 -15.13 6.06
C LEU A 145 1.25 -14.38 5.77
N VAL A 146 1.43 -13.20 6.39
CA VAL A 146 2.47 -12.26 5.98
C VAL A 146 3.84 -12.70 6.48
N TRP A 147 3.97 -12.94 7.78
CA TRP A 147 5.26 -13.34 8.36
C TRP A 147 5.79 -14.66 7.78
N PRO A 148 5.02 -15.74 7.62
CA PRO A 148 5.52 -16.97 6.99
C PRO A 148 5.99 -16.76 5.56
N ALA A 149 5.28 -15.95 4.77
CA ALA A 149 5.68 -15.62 3.39
C ALA A 149 6.99 -14.84 3.36
N LEU A 150 7.13 -13.83 4.24
CA LEU A 150 8.33 -13.02 4.35
C LEU A 150 9.54 -13.84 4.82
N ALA A 151 9.39 -14.68 5.85
CA ALA A 151 10.46 -15.52 6.40
C ALA A 151 10.94 -16.55 5.36
N LYS A 152 10.01 -17.15 4.61
CA LYS A 152 10.36 -18.06 3.51
C LYS A 152 11.18 -17.36 2.43
N ARG A 153 10.81 -16.12 2.08
CA ARG A 153 11.45 -15.37 1.00
C ARG A 153 12.74 -14.69 1.41
N ILE A 154 12.81 -14.23 2.65
CA ILE A 154 13.95 -13.55 3.24
C ILE A 154 14.23 -14.20 4.60
N PRO A 155 15.12 -15.20 4.69
CA PRO A 155 15.28 -16.01 5.90
C PRO A 155 15.57 -15.22 7.19
N VAL A 156 16.28 -14.09 7.12
CA VAL A 156 16.52 -13.24 8.29
C VAL A 156 15.23 -12.60 8.84
N PHE A 157 14.16 -12.60 8.10
CA PHE A 157 12.85 -12.11 8.53
C PHE A 157 12.08 -13.09 9.43
N GLU A 158 12.64 -14.26 9.73
CA GLU A 158 12.18 -15.09 10.86
C GLU A 158 12.24 -14.33 12.19
N GLU A 159 13.17 -13.35 12.31
CA GLU A 159 13.34 -12.54 13.52
C GLU A 159 12.50 -11.24 13.52
N LEU A 160 11.56 -11.08 12.59
CA LEU A 160 10.70 -9.89 12.52
C LEU A 160 9.88 -9.72 13.80
N LYS A 161 9.73 -8.45 14.18
CA LYS A 161 8.80 -8.03 15.24
C LYS A 161 7.78 -7.08 14.67
N LEU A 162 6.52 -7.38 14.88
CA LEU A 162 5.42 -6.47 14.56
C LEU A 162 5.51 -5.23 15.46
N THR A 163 5.57 -4.05 14.86
CA THR A 163 5.66 -2.77 15.57
C THR A 163 4.41 -1.91 15.41
N GLY A 164 3.52 -2.28 14.51
CA GLY A 164 2.26 -1.61 14.26
C GLY A 164 1.69 -1.93 12.89
N GLY A 165 0.67 -1.21 12.51
CA GLY A 165 0.01 -1.36 11.22
C GLY A 165 -1.17 -0.42 11.08
N TRP A 166 -1.75 -0.42 9.91
CA TRP A 166 -2.98 0.32 9.62
C TRP A 166 -3.76 -0.40 8.52
N ALA A 167 -5.02 -0.07 8.39
CA ALA A 167 -5.83 -0.48 7.26
C ALA A 167 -6.25 0.73 6.42
N GLY A 168 -6.54 0.49 5.16
CA GLY A 168 -7.06 1.47 4.22
C GLY A 168 -8.01 0.82 3.24
N TYR A 169 -8.83 1.64 2.59
CA TYR A 169 -9.72 1.17 1.53
C TYR A 169 -9.11 1.41 0.16
N TYR A 170 -9.18 0.38 -0.68
CA TYR A 170 -9.12 0.53 -2.12
C TYR A 170 -10.53 0.72 -2.66
N ASP A 171 -10.64 1.45 -3.74
CA ASP A 171 -11.83 1.65 -4.54
C ASP A 171 -11.86 0.59 -5.67
N CYS A 172 -12.58 -0.49 -5.43
CA CYS A 172 -12.67 -1.61 -6.36
C CYS A 172 -13.97 -1.59 -7.16
N ASN A 173 -13.88 -1.92 -8.44
CA ASN A 173 -15.01 -2.07 -9.37
C ASN A 173 -14.82 -3.29 -10.28
#